data_809f3d022f8b19df4618d10b2d144c8f
#
_entry.id   809f3d022f8b19df4618d10b2d144c8f
#
_cell.length_a   1.000
_cell.length_b   1.000
_cell.length_c   1.000
_cell.angle_alpha   90.00
_cell.angle_beta   90.00
_cell.angle_gamma   90.00
#
_symmetry.space_group_name_H-M   'P 1'
#
loop_
_entity.id
_entity.type
_entity.pdbx_description
1 polymer ?
#
loop_
_entity_poly.entity_id
_entity_poly.type
_entity_poly.pdbx_seq_one_letter_code
_entity_poly.pdbx_strand_id
1 'polypeptide(L)'
;PILIGTTTVEKSEMLAQLLNEYKLSYQILNAKPENVRRESEIVAQAGKKSSITIATNMAGRGTDIILGGNINFKIQKKLYDILTLSKNYKYSKNRNILESSLINQLKGSSHKFLSVLVSLINDQKFLKLSDLDILRILRENDRISIPVTSYQCSIRFLINELIFYYKKSQEQENKIVKNLGGLYIIGTERNDSRRVDNQLRGRCGRQGDPGTSRFFLSLDDNLLRLFGGPKIQNFMQTQIPDDSPLESE
;
A
#
# COMPACT_ATOMS: atom_id res chain seq x y z
N PRO A 1 -9.23 -6.98 0.40
CA PRO A 1 -8.69 -5.75 1.02
C PRO A 1 -9.80 -4.82 1.50
N ILE A 2 -9.54 -4.13 2.60
CA ILE A 2 -10.47 -3.18 3.22
C ILE A 2 -9.77 -1.84 3.36
N LEU A 3 -10.44 -0.76 2.94
CA LEU A 3 -10.01 0.61 3.16
C LEU A 3 -11.02 1.31 4.06
N ILE A 4 -10.58 1.77 5.23
CA ILE A 4 -11.43 2.44 6.21
C ILE A 4 -11.11 3.93 6.18
N GLY A 5 -12.09 4.73 5.81
CA GLY A 5 -11.99 6.19 5.78
C GLY A 5 -12.47 6.80 7.08
N THR A 6 -11.62 7.61 7.72
CA THR A 6 -11.93 8.39 8.93
C THR A 6 -11.78 9.87 8.63
N THR A 7 -12.45 10.73 9.39
CA THR A 7 -12.40 12.19 9.18
C THR A 7 -11.24 12.84 9.93
N THR A 8 -10.83 12.28 11.07
CA THR A 8 -9.78 12.85 11.92
C THR A 8 -8.68 11.86 12.26
N VAL A 9 -7.53 12.37 12.69
CA VAL A 9 -6.38 11.55 13.11
C VAL A 9 -6.72 10.75 14.36
N GLU A 10 -7.42 11.38 15.33
CA GLU A 10 -7.81 10.75 16.59
C GLU A 10 -8.72 9.54 16.35
N LYS A 11 -9.72 9.66 15.46
CA LYS A 11 -10.59 8.53 15.09
C LYS A 11 -9.80 7.42 14.40
N SER A 12 -8.80 7.77 13.59
CA SER A 12 -7.93 6.77 12.96
C SER A 12 -7.11 5.98 13.98
N GLU A 13 -6.66 6.63 15.05
CA GLU A 13 -5.90 6.01 16.13
C GLU A 13 -6.78 5.16 17.06
N MET A 14 -7.96 5.65 17.39
CA MET A 14 -8.93 4.88 18.18
C MET A 14 -9.30 3.57 17.45
N LEU A 15 -9.55 3.65 16.14
CA LEU A 15 -9.84 2.45 15.35
C LEU A 15 -8.63 1.50 15.27
N ALA A 16 -7.42 2.06 15.18
CA ALA A 16 -6.19 1.28 15.21
C ALA A 16 -6.02 0.53 16.54
N GLN A 17 -6.36 1.15 17.67
CA GLN A 17 -6.35 0.49 18.99
C GLN A 17 -7.35 -0.66 19.03
N LEU A 18 -8.58 -0.45 18.56
CA LEU A 18 -9.59 -1.51 18.49
C LEU A 18 -9.12 -2.70 17.63
N LEU A 19 -8.54 -2.43 16.45
CA LEU A 19 -8.02 -3.51 15.60
C LEU A 19 -6.86 -4.27 16.26
N ASN A 20 -6.03 -3.60 17.07
CA ASN A 20 -4.98 -4.26 17.87
C ASN A 20 -5.57 -5.19 18.93
N GLU A 21 -6.64 -4.79 19.62
CA GLU A 21 -7.34 -5.64 20.60
C GLU A 21 -7.86 -6.92 19.95
N TYR A 22 -8.38 -6.82 18.73
CA TYR A 22 -8.80 -7.98 17.92
C TYR A 22 -7.64 -8.70 17.23
N LYS A 23 -6.38 -8.30 17.44
CA LYS A 23 -5.17 -8.88 16.84
C LYS A 23 -5.19 -8.87 15.31
N LEU A 24 -5.83 -7.88 14.70
CA LEU A 24 -5.89 -7.68 13.27
C LEU A 24 -4.73 -6.80 12.82
N SER A 25 -3.99 -7.24 11.80
CA SER A 25 -2.92 -6.43 11.21
C SER A 25 -3.51 -5.34 10.30
N TYR A 26 -3.04 -4.12 10.46
CA TYR A 26 -3.47 -2.98 9.65
C TYR A 26 -2.30 -2.07 9.29
N GLN A 27 -2.54 -1.17 8.35
CA GLN A 27 -1.68 -0.03 8.06
C GLN A 27 -2.48 1.25 8.30
N ILE A 28 -1.81 2.27 8.85
CA ILE A 28 -2.45 3.56 9.10
C ILE A 28 -1.84 4.62 8.19
N LEU A 29 -2.70 5.44 7.60
CA LEU A 29 -2.37 6.51 6.67
C LEU A 29 -3.06 7.79 7.13
N ASN A 30 -2.39 8.55 7.96
CA ASN A 30 -2.86 9.82 8.49
C ASN A 30 -1.81 10.93 8.32
N ALA A 31 -2.14 12.16 8.72
CA ALA A 31 -1.27 13.32 8.56
C ALA A 31 -0.02 13.34 9.46
N LYS A 32 0.26 12.29 10.24
CA LYS A 32 1.48 12.22 11.04
C LYS A 32 2.72 12.09 10.14
N PRO A 33 3.84 12.81 10.44
CA PRO A 33 5.02 12.84 9.57
C PRO A 33 5.60 11.47 9.20
N GLU A 34 5.58 10.53 10.11
CA GLU A 34 6.01 9.14 9.93
C GLU A 34 5.16 8.39 8.89
N ASN A 35 3.84 8.60 8.89
CA ASN A 35 2.92 7.98 7.96
C ASN A 35 2.95 8.64 6.58
N VAL A 36 3.11 9.97 6.52
CA VAL A 36 3.26 10.72 5.26
C VAL A 36 4.48 10.23 4.47
N ARG A 37 5.61 9.97 5.14
CA ARG A 37 6.81 9.43 4.49
C ARG A 37 6.59 8.04 3.87
N ARG A 38 5.69 7.25 4.44
CA ARG A 38 5.37 5.89 4.00
C ARG A 38 4.11 5.79 3.16
N GLU A 39 3.47 6.91 2.85
CA GLU A 39 2.19 6.96 2.14
C GLU A 39 2.18 6.12 0.86
N SER A 40 3.14 6.35 -0.03
CA SER A 40 3.25 5.62 -1.29
C SER A 40 3.41 4.11 -1.09
N GLU A 41 4.12 3.69 -0.04
CA GLU A 41 4.30 2.29 0.32
C GLU A 41 2.98 1.67 0.78
N ILE A 42 2.28 2.35 1.68
CA ILE A 42 1.02 1.87 2.27
C ILE A 42 -0.04 1.74 1.17
N VAL A 43 -0.21 2.79 0.35
CA VAL A 43 -1.20 2.79 -0.74
C VAL A 43 -0.89 1.71 -1.78
N ALA A 44 0.40 1.52 -2.14
CA ALA A 44 0.82 0.50 -3.08
C ALA A 44 0.45 -0.93 -2.63
N GLN A 45 0.32 -1.16 -1.33
CA GLN A 45 0.00 -2.47 -0.77
C GLN A 45 -1.45 -2.60 -0.27
N ALA A 46 -2.22 -1.50 -0.28
CA ALA A 46 -3.60 -1.49 0.23
C ALA A 46 -4.55 -2.44 -0.52
N GLY A 47 -4.25 -2.76 -1.79
CA GLY A 47 -5.05 -3.70 -2.61
C GLY A 47 -4.75 -5.18 -2.42
N LYS A 48 -3.82 -5.56 -1.54
CA LYS A 48 -3.48 -6.98 -1.29
C LYS A 48 -4.61 -7.72 -0.58
N LYS A 49 -4.65 -9.02 -0.79
CA LYS A 49 -5.54 -9.92 -0.03
C LYS A 49 -5.35 -9.72 1.48
N SER A 50 -6.45 -9.64 2.21
CA SER A 50 -6.49 -9.48 3.67
C SER A 50 -5.81 -8.23 4.22
N SER A 51 -5.50 -7.23 3.38
CA SER A 51 -4.98 -5.95 3.87
C SER A 51 -6.11 -5.10 4.46
N ILE A 52 -5.82 -4.47 5.60
CA ILE A 52 -6.66 -3.45 6.21
C ILE A 52 -5.87 -2.15 6.24
N THR A 53 -6.43 -1.10 5.66
CA THR A 53 -5.81 0.23 5.63
C THR A 53 -6.76 1.25 6.22
N ILE A 54 -6.34 1.95 7.27
CA ILE A 54 -7.08 3.07 7.84
C ILE A 54 -6.51 4.34 7.22
N ALA A 55 -7.35 5.17 6.62
CA ALA A 55 -6.91 6.41 5.98
C ALA A 55 -7.75 7.60 6.42
N THR A 56 -7.12 8.71 6.79
CA THR A 56 -7.82 9.99 6.90
C THR A 56 -8.08 10.58 5.51
N ASN A 57 -9.08 11.45 5.40
CA ASN A 57 -9.60 11.97 4.13
C ASN A 57 -8.56 12.54 3.16
N MET A 58 -7.46 13.07 3.68
CA MET A 58 -6.41 13.70 2.86
C MET A 58 -5.34 12.71 2.39
N ALA A 59 -5.22 11.57 3.05
CA ALA A 59 -4.13 10.64 2.83
C ALA A 59 -4.37 9.75 1.59
N GLY A 60 -3.32 9.48 0.84
CA GLY A 60 -3.34 8.62 -0.36
C GLY A 60 -4.04 9.25 -1.57
N ARG A 61 -4.29 10.56 -1.58
CA ARG A 61 -4.95 11.23 -2.70
C ARG A 61 -4.09 11.19 -3.97
N GLY A 62 -4.72 10.86 -5.10
CA GLY A 62 -4.04 10.83 -6.41
C GLY A 62 -3.30 9.53 -6.73
N THR A 63 -3.25 8.57 -5.81
CA THR A 63 -2.64 7.26 -6.06
C THR A 63 -3.72 6.18 -6.18
N ASP A 64 -3.65 5.36 -7.22
CA ASP A 64 -4.58 4.26 -7.44
C ASP A 64 -4.23 3.05 -6.56
N ILE A 65 -5.24 2.41 -5.99
CA ILE A 65 -5.10 1.14 -5.28
C ILE A 65 -5.27 0.02 -6.30
N ILE A 66 -4.20 -0.73 -6.52
CA ILE A 66 -4.17 -1.85 -7.47
C ILE A 66 -4.53 -3.13 -6.72
N LEU A 67 -5.57 -3.84 -7.17
CA LEU A 67 -5.98 -5.13 -6.59
C LEU A 67 -4.86 -6.18 -6.74
N GLY A 68 -4.53 -6.86 -5.64
CA GLY A 68 -3.36 -7.73 -5.56
C GLY A 68 -2.05 -6.99 -5.23
N GLY A 69 -2.10 -5.66 -5.03
CA GLY A 69 -0.95 -4.81 -4.71
C GLY A 69 -0.13 -4.38 -5.93
N ASN A 70 0.72 -3.39 -5.74
CA ASN A 70 1.59 -2.86 -6.79
C ASN A 70 2.91 -3.64 -6.86
N ILE A 71 3.06 -4.45 -7.91
CA ILE A 71 4.25 -5.28 -8.12
C ILE A 71 5.51 -4.45 -8.35
N ASN A 72 5.41 -3.37 -9.13
CA ASN A 72 6.57 -2.53 -9.45
C ASN A 72 7.13 -1.91 -8.17
N PHE A 73 6.27 -1.40 -7.30
CA PHE A 73 6.70 -0.86 -6.01
C PHE A 73 7.37 -1.93 -5.12
N LYS A 74 6.78 -3.13 -5.06
CA LYS A 74 7.33 -4.27 -4.31
C LYS A 74 8.73 -4.65 -4.81
N ILE A 75 8.92 -4.68 -6.12
CA ILE A 75 10.20 -5.02 -6.76
C ILE A 75 11.21 -3.92 -6.53
N GLN A 76 10.83 -2.65 -6.75
CA GLN A 76 11.73 -1.52 -6.52
C GLN A 76 12.24 -1.49 -5.08
N LYS A 77 11.35 -1.67 -4.09
CA LYS A 77 11.72 -1.74 -2.67
C LYS A 77 12.67 -2.91 -2.42
N LYS A 78 12.30 -4.12 -2.86
CA LYS A 78 13.12 -5.32 -2.66
C LYS A 78 14.51 -5.19 -3.30
N LEU A 79 14.55 -4.65 -4.52
CA LEU A 79 15.83 -4.46 -5.22
C LEU A 79 16.68 -3.37 -4.55
N TYR A 80 16.06 -2.29 -4.08
CA TYR A 80 16.73 -1.27 -3.29
C TYR A 80 17.38 -1.86 -2.04
N ASP A 81 16.62 -2.64 -1.26
CA ASP A 81 17.13 -3.28 -0.04
C ASP A 81 18.31 -4.22 -0.36
N ILE A 82 18.22 -5.01 -1.44
CA ILE A 82 19.31 -5.89 -1.90
C ILE A 82 20.55 -5.09 -2.31
N LEU A 83 20.39 -4.03 -3.10
CA LEU A 83 21.49 -3.24 -3.62
C LEU A 83 22.21 -2.45 -2.52
N THR A 84 21.47 -1.85 -1.60
CA THR A 84 22.04 -1.10 -0.48
C THR A 84 22.75 -2.03 0.51
N LEU A 85 22.14 -3.16 0.87
CA LEU A 85 22.78 -4.17 1.68
C LEU A 85 24.08 -4.67 1.02
N SER A 86 24.02 -5.03 -0.26
CA SER A 86 25.17 -5.55 -1.00
C SER A 86 26.32 -4.54 -1.08
N LYS A 87 26.01 -3.25 -1.24
CA LYS A 87 26.98 -2.16 -1.24
C LYS A 87 27.67 -2.01 0.12
N ASN A 88 26.89 -2.02 1.21
CA ASN A 88 27.42 -1.90 2.58
C ASN A 88 28.30 -3.09 2.97
N TYR A 89 27.96 -4.30 2.53
CA TYR A 89 28.74 -5.50 2.82
C TYR A 89 30.05 -5.60 2.02
N LYS A 90 30.16 -4.97 0.85
CA LYS A 90 31.44 -4.92 0.13
C LYS A 90 32.53 -4.17 0.92
N TYR A 91 32.12 -3.22 1.76
CA TYR A 91 33.02 -2.51 2.68
C TYR A 91 33.32 -3.32 3.95
N SER A 92 32.52 -4.35 4.28
CA SER A 92 32.76 -5.28 5.40
C SER A 92 33.31 -6.61 4.87
N LYS A 93 34.41 -7.13 5.46
CA LYS A 93 35.16 -8.31 5.00
C LYS A 93 34.43 -9.67 4.96
N ASN A 94 33.09 -9.73 5.20
CA ASN A 94 32.32 -10.98 5.32
C ASN A 94 31.51 -11.31 4.07
N ARG A 95 32.18 -11.73 3.00
CA ARG A 95 31.58 -12.05 1.70
C ARG A 95 30.64 -13.28 1.73
N ASN A 96 30.96 -14.29 2.54
CA ASN A 96 30.24 -15.57 2.59
C ASN A 96 28.84 -15.46 3.25
N ILE A 97 28.64 -14.49 4.15
CA ILE A 97 27.35 -14.26 4.82
C ILE A 97 26.38 -13.58 3.85
N LEU A 98 26.89 -12.79 2.92
CA LEU A 98 26.10 -12.09 1.92
C LEU A 98 25.45 -13.04 0.92
N GLU A 99 26.22 -14.00 0.41
CA GLU A 99 25.71 -14.98 -0.57
C GLU A 99 24.61 -15.85 0.03
N SER A 100 24.76 -16.31 1.26
CA SER A 100 23.75 -17.14 1.93
C SER A 100 22.48 -16.36 2.27
N SER A 101 22.58 -15.10 2.70
CA SER A 101 21.42 -14.26 3.02
C SER A 101 20.68 -13.81 1.74
N LEU A 102 21.43 -13.46 0.69
CA LEU A 102 20.85 -13.09 -0.61
C LEU A 102 20.20 -14.29 -1.31
N ILE A 103 20.84 -15.46 -1.29
CA ILE A 103 20.29 -16.70 -1.83
C ILE A 103 19.00 -17.08 -1.11
N ASN A 104 18.92 -16.92 0.22
CA ASN A 104 17.71 -17.20 0.99
C ASN A 104 16.57 -16.21 0.68
N GLN A 105 16.88 -14.95 0.46
CA GLN A 105 15.88 -13.94 0.05
C GLN A 105 15.44 -14.06 -1.42
N LEU A 106 16.27 -14.68 -2.25
CA LEU A 106 16.09 -14.84 -3.70
C LEU A 106 15.76 -16.28 -4.09
N LYS A 107 15.25 -17.10 -3.17
CA LYS A 107 14.82 -18.49 -3.46
C LYS A 107 13.98 -18.52 -4.74
N GLY A 108 14.51 -19.16 -5.80
CA GLY A 108 13.87 -19.27 -7.10
C GLY A 108 14.35 -18.29 -8.18
N SER A 109 15.31 -17.40 -7.88
CA SER A 109 15.93 -16.55 -8.91
C SER A 109 16.86 -17.36 -9.82
N SER A 110 16.93 -16.97 -11.10
CA SER A 110 17.79 -17.64 -12.07
C SER A 110 19.28 -17.43 -11.72
N HIS A 111 20.13 -18.40 -12.10
CA HIS A 111 21.60 -18.27 -11.97
C HIS A 111 22.12 -16.99 -12.65
N LYS A 112 21.46 -16.58 -13.72
CA LYS A 112 21.75 -15.36 -14.47
C LYS A 112 21.47 -14.10 -13.64
N PHE A 113 20.42 -14.10 -12.81
CA PHE A 113 20.11 -12.99 -11.89
C PHE A 113 21.28 -12.76 -10.91
N LEU A 114 21.78 -13.83 -10.30
CA LEU A 114 22.90 -13.75 -9.36
C LEU A 114 24.20 -13.26 -10.04
N SER A 115 24.52 -13.75 -11.24
CA SER A 115 25.70 -13.32 -11.98
C SER A 115 25.67 -11.83 -12.33
N VAL A 116 24.51 -11.32 -12.75
CA VAL A 116 24.32 -9.88 -13.05
C VAL A 116 24.37 -9.05 -11.78
N LEU A 117 23.80 -9.51 -10.68
CA LEU A 117 23.88 -8.83 -9.38
C LEU A 117 25.35 -8.73 -8.90
N VAL A 118 26.12 -9.81 -9.00
CA VAL A 118 27.54 -9.81 -8.64
C VAL A 118 28.36 -8.87 -9.53
N SER A 119 28.10 -8.84 -10.85
CA SER A 119 28.77 -7.92 -11.75
C SER A 119 28.46 -6.46 -11.42
N LEU A 120 27.22 -6.15 -11.07
CA LEU A 120 26.77 -4.81 -10.65
C LEU A 120 27.44 -4.34 -9.37
N ILE A 121 27.54 -5.22 -8.36
CA ILE A 121 28.22 -4.93 -7.09
C ILE A 121 29.73 -4.70 -7.27
N ASN A 122 30.33 -5.24 -8.33
CA ASN A 122 31.73 -5.03 -8.67
C ASN A 122 31.97 -3.79 -9.56
N ASP A 123 30.92 -3.17 -10.10
CA ASP A 123 31.05 -1.96 -10.90
C ASP A 123 31.42 -0.75 -10.04
N GLN A 124 32.59 -0.16 -10.30
CA GLN A 124 33.07 1.00 -9.55
C GLN A 124 32.20 2.23 -9.71
N LYS A 125 31.52 2.40 -10.85
CA LYS A 125 30.60 3.52 -11.08
C LYS A 125 29.34 3.36 -10.22
N PHE A 126 28.80 2.13 -10.14
CA PHE A 126 27.67 1.82 -9.28
C PHE A 126 27.98 2.05 -7.80
N LEU A 127 29.17 1.65 -7.34
CA LEU A 127 29.59 1.82 -5.94
C LEU A 127 29.68 3.27 -5.48
N LYS A 128 29.95 4.21 -6.39
CA LYS A 128 30.02 5.64 -6.10
C LYS A 128 28.64 6.31 -6.01
N LEU A 129 27.55 5.63 -6.42
CA LEU A 129 26.20 6.19 -6.34
C LEU A 129 25.79 6.36 -4.88
N SER A 130 25.07 7.42 -4.57
CA SER A 130 24.39 7.55 -3.28
C SER A 130 23.14 6.65 -3.23
N ASP A 131 22.62 6.40 -2.02
CA ASP A 131 21.38 5.64 -1.87
C ASP A 131 20.19 6.36 -2.53
N LEU A 132 20.22 7.70 -2.55
CA LEU A 132 19.23 8.52 -3.25
C LEU A 132 19.32 8.35 -4.78
N ASP A 133 20.53 8.23 -5.34
CA ASP A 133 20.70 7.98 -6.77
C ASP A 133 20.20 6.59 -7.15
N ILE A 134 20.43 5.59 -6.33
CA ILE A 134 19.89 4.23 -6.53
C ILE A 134 18.35 4.27 -6.54
N LEU A 135 17.73 4.93 -5.56
CA LEU A 135 16.28 5.10 -5.53
C LEU A 135 15.75 5.82 -6.76
N ARG A 136 16.43 6.85 -7.22
CA ARG A 136 16.05 7.61 -8.41
C ARG A 136 16.10 6.71 -9.65
N ILE A 137 17.19 5.98 -9.85
CA ILE A 137 17.34 5.06 -11.00
C ILE A 137 16.24 4.00 -11.00
N LEU A 138 15.91 3.41 -9.82
CA LEU A 138 14.86 2.41 -9.71
C LEU A 138 13.46 2.98 -10.04
N ARG A 139 13.19 4.24 -9.66
CA ARG A 139 11.89 4.91 -9.95
C ARG A 139 11.77 5.36 -11.40
N GLU A 140 12.86 5.81 -11.99
CA GLU A 140 12.89 6.34 -13.35
C GLU A 140 13.14 5.26 -14.42
N ASN A 141 13.36 4.01 -14.02
CA ASN A 141 13.68 2.91 -14.94
C ASN A 141 12.67 2.76 -16.09
N ASP A 142 11.39 2.98 -15.85
CA ASP A 142 10.32 2.88 -16.84
C ASP A 142 10.33 4.07 -17.85
N ARG A 143 10.97 5.19 -17.47
CA ARG A 143 11.03 6.42 -18.27
C ARG A 143 12.28 6.47 -19.15
N ILE A 144 13.31 5.69 -18.82
CA ILE A 144 14.55 5.64 -19.59
C ILE A 144 14.34 4.68 -20.76
N SER A 145 14.10 5.20 -21.96
CA SER A 145 13.92 4.41 -23.18
C SER A 145 15.17 3.61 -23.55
N ILE A 146 16.37 4.16 -23.35
CA ILE A 146 17.64 3.50 -23.63
C ILE A 146 18.59 3.68 -22.45
N PRO A 147 19.05 2.59 -21.79
CA PRO A 147 20.03 2.68 -20.71
C PRO A 147 21.40 3.08 -21.27
N VAL A 148 21.99 4.14 -20.71
CA VAL A 148 23.25 4.74 -21.20
C VAL A 148 24.48 4.12 -20.54
N THR A 149 24.31 3.54 -19.33
CA THR A 149 25.44 3.01 -18.54
C THR A 149 25.30 1.51 -18.28
N SER A 150 26.44 0.84 -18.08
CA SER A 150 26.48 -0.61 -17.79
C SER A 150 25.61 -0.97 -16.57
N TYR A 151 25.70 -0.21 -15.48
CA TYR A 151 24.92 -0.47 -14.26
C TYR A 151 23.42 -0.24 -14.47
N GLN A 152 23.00 0.69 -15.34
CA GLN A 152 21.57 0.87 -15.69
C GLN A 152 21.03 -0.34 -16.44
N CYS A 153 21.82 -0.90 -17.39
CA CYS A 153 21.45 -2.14 -18.08
C CYS A 153 21.27 -3.29 -17.09
N SER A 154 22.20 -3.44 -16.15
CA SER A 154 22.16 -4.48 -15.13
C SER A 154 20.95 -4.33 -14.21
N ILE A 155 20.67 -3.13 -13.72
CA ILE A 155 19.49 -2.84 -12.88
C ILE A 155 18.19 -3.16 -13.64
N ARG A 156 18.09 -2.73 -14.90
CA ARG A 156 16.91 -3.01 -15.73
C ARG A 156 16.70 -4.51 -15.95
N PHE A 157 17.75 -5.25 -16.19
CA PHE A 157 17.69 -6.71 -16.29
C PHE A 157 17.18 -7.33 -14.98
N LEU A 158 17.71 -6.92 -13.83
CA LEU A 158 17.27 -7.42 -12.52
C LEU A 158 15.80 -7.10 -12.23
N ILE A 159 15.33 -5.92 -12.60
CA ILE A 159 13.91 -5.55 -12.47
C ILE A 159 13.03 -6.47 -13.32
N ASN A 160 13.37 -6.66 -14.59
CA ASN A 160 12.58 -7.49 -15.52
C ASN A 160 12.51 -8.95 -15.06
N GLU A 161 13.61 -9.52 -14.57
CA GLU A 161 13.64 -10.87 -14.00
C GLU A 161 12.71 -10.99 -12.77
N LEU A 162 12.72 -10.00 -11.88
CA LEU A 162 11.84 -9.98 -10.72
C LEU A 162 10.37 -9.77 -11.12
N ILE A 163 10.08 -8.94 -12.12
CA ILE A 163 8.74 -8.80 -12.68
C ILE A 163 8.24 -10.15 -13.18
N PHE A 164 9.04 -10.84 -13.99
CA PHE A 164 8.69 -12.14 -14.53
C PHE A 164 8.39 -13.16 -13.42
N TYR A 165 9.25 -13.21 -12.40
CA TYR A 165 9.08 -14.11 -11.25
C TYR A 165 7.82 -13.85 -10.44
N TYR A 166 7.52 -12.58 -10.14
CA TYR A 166 6.38 -12.22 -9.28
C TYR A 166 5.05 -12.07 -10.02
N LYS A 167 5.06 -11.91 -11.34
CA LYS A 167 3.86 -11.65 -12.17
C LYS A 167 2.80 -12.73 -11.99
N LYS A 168 3.19 -14.00 -12.05
CA LYS A 168 2.25 -15.13 -11.91
C LYS A 168 1.56 -15.14 -10.53
N SER A 169 2.33 -14.91 -9.48
CA SER A 169 1.78 -14.86 -8.11
C SER A 169 0.84 -13.68 -7.92
N GLN A 170 1.20 -12.51 -8.48
CA GLN A 170 0.35 -11.33 -8.42
C GLN A 170 -0.95 -11.49 -9.21
N GLU A 171 -0.89 -12.09 -10.40
CA GLU A 171 -2.08 -12.36 -11.21
C GLU A 171 -3.05 -13.30 -10.49
N GLN A 172 -2.53 -14.30 -9.78
CA GLN A 172 -3.34 -15.19 -8.95
C GLN A 172 -3.97 -14.43 -7.78
N GLU A 173 -3.21 -13.61 -7.06
CA GLU A 173 -3.72 -12.79 -5.97
C GLU A 173 -4.77 -11.79 -6.45
N ASN A 174 -4.53 -11.13 -7.59
CA ASN A 174 -5.50 -10.23 -8.21
C ASN A 174 -6.82 -10.93 -8.53
N LYS A 175 -6.77 -12.13 -9.15
CA LYS A 175 -7.96 -12.94 -9.45
C LYS A 175 -8.72 -13.30 -8.18
N ILE A 176 -8.03 -13.72 -7.12
CA ILE A 176 -8.65 -14.04 -5.83
C ILE A 176 -9.36 -12.82 -5.26
N VAL A 177 -8.68 -11.65 -5.24
CA VAL A 177 -9.25 -10.41 -4.71
C VAL A 177 -10.47 -9.96 -5.53
N LYS A 178 -10.41 -10.05 -6.87
CA LYS A 178 -11.56 -9.75 -7.75
C LYS A 178 -12.74 -10.67 -7.49
N ASN A 179 -12.51 -11.97 -7.34
CA ASN A 179 -13.56 -12.95 -7.05
C ASN A 179 -14.21 -12.75 -5.67
N LEU A 180 -13.48 -12.15 -4.72
CA LEU A 180 -14.01 -11.77 -3.40
C LEU A 180 -14.78 -10.43 -3.40
N GLY A 181 -14.96 -9.80 -4.56
CA GLY A 181 -15.68 -8.54 -4.70
C GLY A 181 -14.77 -7.30 -4.71
N GLY A 182 -13.45 -7.46 -4.79
CA GLY A 182 -12.48 -6.38 -4.94
C GLY A 182 -12.20 -5.60 -3.66
N LEU A 183 -12.02 -4.28 -3.76
CA LEU A 183 -11.76 -3.40 -2.62
C LEU A 183 -13.07 -3.04 -1.91
N TYR A 184 -13.12 -3.32 -0.61
CA TYR A 184 -14.22 -2.91 0.25
C TYR A 184 -13.88 -1.62 0.97
N ILE A 185 -14.71 -0.60 0.81
CA ILE A 185 -14.53 0.71 1.43
C ILE A 185 -15.52 0.88 2.57
N ILE A 186 -15.01 1.27 3.73
CA ILE A 186 -15.80 1.61 4.92
C ILE A 186 -15.61 3.09 5.20
N GLY A 187 -16.68 3.87 5.20
CA GLY A 187 -16.71 5.21 5.77
C GLY A 187 -17.23 5.13 7.19
N THR A 188 -16.47 5.62 8.16
CA THR A 188 -16.88 5.59 9.59
C THR A 188 -17.86 6.69 9.95
N GLU A 189 -18.03 7.67 9.07
CA GLU A 189 -18.93 8.80 9.19
C GLU A 189 -19.06 9.53 7.85
N ARG A 190 -19.94 10.50 7.76
CA ARG A 190 -20.02 11.41 6.60
C ARG A 190 -19.07 12.59 6.79
N ASN A 191 -18.49 12.99 5.68
CA ASN A 191 -17.71 14.23 5.62
C ASN A 191 -18.63 15.44 5.43
N ASP A 192 -18.17 16.62 5.83
CA ASP A 192 -18.89 17.89 5.61
C ASP A 192 -19.15 18.17 4.13
N SER A 193 -18.36 17.58 3.24
CA SER A 193 -18.48 17.72 1.80
C SER A 193 -18.76 16.37 1.13
N ARG A 194 -19.88 16.27 0.41
CA ARG A 194 -20.21 15.13 -0.45
C ARG A 194 -19.10 14.79 -1.45
N ARG A 195 -18.31 15.79 -1.86
CA ARG A 195 -17.16 15.59 -2.75
C ARG A 195 -16.12 14.69 -2.11
N VAL A 196 -15.86 14.84 -0.82
CA VAL A 196 -14.88 14.01 -0.09
C VAL A 196 -15.39 12.58 0.06
N ASP A 197 -16.66 12.39 0.37
CA ASP A 197 -17.29 11.06 0.39
C ASP A 197 -17.16 10.37 -0.98
N ASN A 198 -17.44 11.10 -2.06
CA ASN A 198 -17.31 10.57 -3.41
C ASN A 198 -15.84 10.25 -3.78
N GLN A 199 -14.88 11.01 -3.27
CA GLN A 199 -13.46 10.70 -3.45
C GLN A 199 -13.05 9.42 -2.72
N LEU A 200 -13.62 9.17 -1.54
CA LEU A 200 -13.41 7.93 -0.83
C LEU A 200 -14.05 6.75 -1.59
N ARG A 201 -15.33 6.86 -1.97
CA ARG A 201 -16.03 5.85 -2.78
C ARG A 201 -15.32 5.56 -4.10
N GLY A 202 -14.84 6.60 -4.77
CA GLY A 202 -14.14 6.50 -6.05
C GLY A 202 -12.75 5.84 -5.97
N ARG A 203 -12.34 5.34 -4.81
CA ARG A 203 -11.13 4.53 -4.70
C ARG A 203 -11.33 3.07 -5.06
N CYS A 204 -12.56 2.56 -4.98
CA CYS A 204 -12.91 1.24 -5.52
C CYS A 204 -13.56 1.35 -6.91
N GLY A 205 -13.69 0.23 -7.60
CA GLY A 205 -14.33 0.15 -8.92
C GLY A 205 -13.53 0.84 -10.03
N ARG A 206 -12.24 1.09 -9.84
CA ARG A 206 -11.38 1.71 -10.86
C ARG A 206 -11.06 0.73 -11.98
N GLN A 207 -11.00 1.24 -13.21
CA GLN A 207 -10.66 0.47 -14.40
C GLN A 207 -11.57 -0.76 -14.62
N GLY A 208 -12.82 -0.71 -14.14
CA GLY A 208 -13.77 -1.82 -14.24
C GLY A 208 -13.57 -2.93 -13.21
N ASP A 209 -12.71 -2.74 -12.24
CA ASP A 209 -12.53 -3.69 -11.13
C ASP A 209 -13.75 -3.70 -10.21
N PRO A 210 -14.11 -4.86 -9.62
CA PRO A 210 -15.17 -4.91 -8.62
C PRO A 210 -14.78 -4.13 -7.36
N GLY A 211 -15.78 -3.63 -6.65
CA GLY A 211 -15.59 -2.96 -5.38
C GLY A 211 -16.90 -2.56 -4.75
N THR A 212 -16.90 -2.44 -3.43
CA THR A 212 -18.07 -2.11 -2.63
C THR A 212 -17.74 -0.99 -1.67
N SER A 213 -18.69 -0.11 -1.38
CA SER A 213 -18.53 0.92 -0.36
C SER A 213 -19.72 0.96 0.58
N ARG A 214 -19.47 1.04 1.89
CA ARG A 214 -20.49 1.18 2.92
C ARG A 214 -20.10 2.30 3.88
N PHE A 215 -21.09 3.12 4.30
CA PHE A 215 -20.91 4.13 5.33
C PHE A 215 -21.66 3.71 6.57
N PHE A 216 -20.98 3.74 7.70
CA PHE A 216 -21.56 3.55 9.02
C PHE A 216 -21.72 4.93 9.65
N LEU A 217 -22.94 5.26 10.09
CA LEU A 217 -23.27 6.57 10.59
C LEU A 217 -23.76 6.45 12.02
N SER A 218 -23.37 7.38 12.87
CA SER A 218 -23.92 7.56 14.21
C SER A 218 -24.78 8.83 14.23
N LEU A 219 -25.81 8.82 15.02
CA LEU A 219 -26.63 10.03 15.27
C LEU A 219 -25.83 11.13 15.98
N ASP A 220 -24.73 10.75 16.64
CA ASP A 220 -23.79 11.66 17.29
C ASP A 220 -22.79 12.28 16.31
N ASP A 221 -22.75 11.81 15.05
CA ASP A 221 -21.91 12.43 14.02
C ASP A 221 -22.26 13.90 13.82
N ASN A 222 -21.24 14.75 13.70
CA ASN A 222 -21.41 16.20 13.62
C ASN A 222 -22.43 16.61 12.58
N LEU A 223 -22.43 15.97 11.41
CA LEU A 223 -23.36 16.28 10.32
C LEU A 223 -24.81 15.94 10.70
N LEU A 224 -25.04 14.78 11.30
CA LEU A 224 -26.39 14.37 11.72
C LEU A 224 -26.88 15.18 12.91
N ARG A 225 -26.00 15.56 13.82
CA ARG A 225 -26.31 16.44 14.94
C ARG A 225 -26.74 17.84 14.50
N LEU A 226 -26.10 18.40 13.44
CA LEU A 226 -26.42 19.72 12.93
C LEU A 226 -27.72 19.74 12.09
N PHE A 227 -27.96 18.72 11.28
CA PHE A 227 -29.07 18.69 10.32
C PHE A 227 -30.21 17.77 10.73
N GLY A 228 -29.97 16.76 11.59
CA GLY A 228 -30.96 15.78 12.02
C GLY A 228 -31.98 16.32 13.04
N GLY A 229 -31.61 17.32 13.79
CA GLY A 229 -32.43 17.97 14.80
C GLY A 229 -32.94 17.06 15.93
N PRO A 230 -33.50 17.66 17.01
CA PRO A 230 -34.04 16.94 18.17
C PRO A 230 -35.15 15.94 17.84
N LYS A 231 -35.90 16.17 16.73
CA LYS A 231 -37.00 15.30 16.31
C LYS A 231 -36.54 13.92 15.86
N ILE A 232 -35.41 13.82 15.15
CA ILE A 232 -34.87 12.54 14.71
C ILE A 232 -34.29 11.81 15.91
N GLN A 233 -33.58 12.51 16.80
CA GLN A 233 -33.07 11.91 18.04
C GLN A 233 -34.18 11.31 18.91
N ASN A 234 -35.25 12.06 19.15
CA ASN A 234 -36.41 11.58 19.94
C ASN A 234 -37.12 10.41 19.26
N PHE A 235 -37.28 10.44 17.94
CA PHE A 235 -37.89 9.33 17.20
C PHE A 235 -37.07 8.06 17.30
N MET A 236 -35.75 8.18 17.21
CA MET A 236 -34.82 7.05 17.27
C MET A 236 -34.69 6.47 18.67
N GLN A 237 -34.64 7.31 19.72
CA GLN A 237 -34.61 6.85 21.12
C GLN A 237 -35.88 6.12 21.54
N THR A 238 -37.02 6.40 20.93
CA THR A 238 -38.29 5.74 21.26
C THR A 238 -38.54 4.45 20.48
N GLN A 239 -37.90 4.27 19.33
CA GLN A 239 -38.23 3.15 18.43
C GLN A 239 -37.10 2.09 18.27
N ILE A 240 -35.88 2.35 18.75
CA ILE A 240 -34.75 1.49 18.50
C ILE A 240 -34.09 1.07 19.81
N PRO A 241 -33.86 -0.24 20.05
CA PRO A 241 -33.04 -0.72 21.16
C PRO A 241 -31.61 -0.17 21.03
N ASP A 242 -31.02 0.24 22.13
CA ASP A 242 -29.75 1.00 22.21
C ASP A 242 -28.54 0.39 21.49
N ASP A 243 -28.54 -0.90 21.12
CA ASP A 243 -27.41 -1.61 20.55
C ASP A 243 -27.66 -2.27 19.17
N SER A 244 -28.75 -1.95 18.48
CA SER A 244 -29.04 -2.57 17.20
C SER A 244 -28.66 -1.69 16.02
N PRO A 245 -27.83 -2.14 15.06
CA PRO A 245 -27.58 -1.39 13.85
C PRO A 245 -28.84 -1.32 12.98
N LEU A 246 -29.15 -0.12 12.49
CA LEU A 246 -30.21 0.07 11.50
C LEU A 246 -29.67 -0.16 10.09
N GLU A 247 -30.28 -1.05 9.35
CA GLU A 247 -30.03 -1.19 7.91
C GLU A 247 -31.13 -0.48 7.14
N SER A 248 -30.76 0.51 6.32
CA SER A 248 -31.64 1.07 5.28
C SER A 248 -31.32 0.39 3.95
N GLU A 249 -32.34 -0.17 3.31
CA GLU A 249 -32.26 -0.59 1.92
C GLU A 249 -31.98 0.58 0.96
#